data_adb0af6f80dff26353896ef5d694d0db
#
_entry.id   adb0af6f80dff26353896ef5d694d0db
#
_cell.length_a   1.000
_cell.length_b   1.000
_cell.length_c   1.000
_cell.angle_alpha   90.00
_cell.angle_beta   90.00
_cell.angle_gamma   90.00
#
_symmetry.space_group_name_H-M   'P 1'
#
loop_
_entity.id
_entity.type
_entity.pdbx_description
1 polymer ?
#
loop_
_entity_poly.entity_id
_entity_poly.type
_entity_poly.pdbx_seq_one_letter_code
_entity_poly.pdbx_strand_id
1 'polypeptide(L)'
;MAGLDIDFEVRVLGGVGEGYPPGLPPEEIPLYIAKEKADAYRSTMADDELIITADTVVIAGGEVLGKPADEEEAKAMLRKLSGRTHRVVTGVCMMTKERRSAFSVVTGVTFKDLTAEEIDYYVPKYRPLDKAGAYGVQEWIGYIGVTSLDGSYYNVMGLPVQRIYNELKTF
;
A
#
# COMPACT_ATOMS: atom_id res chain seq x y z
N MET A 1 8.87 -10.28 0.76
CA MET A 1 9.45 -11.31 1.65
C MET A 1 10.55 -12.08 0.96
N ALA A 2 10.37 -12.60 -0.26
CA ALA A 2 11.45 -13.32 -0.97
C ALA A 2 12.81 -12.61 -1.00
N GLY A 3 12.83 -11.29 -1.17
CA GLY A 3 14.09 -10.52 -1.12
C GLY A 3 14.74 -10.40 0.26
N LEU A 4 14.14 -10.98 1.30
CA LEU A 4 14.72 -11.10 2.64
C LEU A 4 15.26 -12.49 2.93
N ASP A 5 15.26 -13.39 1.94
CA ASP A 5 15.62 -14.81 2.07
C ASP A 5 14.84 -15.52 3.21
N ILE A 6 13.57 -15.17 3.35
CA ILE A 6 12.65 -15.76 4.32
C ILE A 6 11.62 -16.58 3.55
N ASP A 7 11.48 -17.85 3.92
CA ASP A 7 10.42 -18.71 3.40
C ASP A 7 9.05 -18.22 3.86
N PHE A 8 8.09 -18.13 2.94
CA PHE A 8 6.73 -17.69 3.23
C PHE A 8 5.72 -18.31 2.28
N GLU A 9 4.49 -18.36 2.73
CA GLU A 9 3.33 -18.74 1.93
C GLU A 9 2.38 -17.54 1.78
N VAL A 10 1.81 -17.37 0.59
CA VAL A 10 0.77 -16.37 0.36
C VAL A 10 -0.60 -17.04 0.47
N ARG A 11 -1.41 -16.58 1.42
CA ARG A 11 -2.79 -17.00 1.58
C ARG A 11 -3.74 -15.84 1.29
N VAL A 12 -4.82 -16.13 0.60
CA VAL A 12 -5.87 -15.15 0.31
C VAL A 12 -7.20 -15.67 0.87
N LEU A 13 -7.76 -14.96 1.85
CA LEU A 13 -9.13 -15.19 2.32
C LEU A 13 -10.09 -14.34 1.47
N GLY A 14 -11.05 -14.98 0.83
CA GLY A 14 -12.13 -14.27 0.18
C GLY A 14 -13.06 -13.60 1.20
N GLY A 15 -13.60 -12.43 0.85
CA GLY A 15 -14.63 -11.77 1.64
C GLY A 15 -14.12 -10.91 2.82
N VAL A 16 -12.82 -10.73 2.98
CA VAL A 16 -12.29 -9.74 3.95
C VAL A 16 -12.46 -8.35 3.32
N GLY A 17 -13.39 -7.57 3.86
CA GLY A 17 -13.67 -6.21 3.39
C GLY A 17 -12.53 -5.25 3.72
N GLU A 18 -12.33 -4.25 2.86
CA GLU A 18 -11.41 -3.12 3.12
C GLU A 18 -12.19 -1.90 3.67
N GLY A 19 -13.30 -2.15 4.39
CA GLY A 19 -14.07 -1.11 5.04
C GLY A 19 -13.42 -0.60 6.33
N TYR A 20 -13.65 0.68 6.65
CA TYR A 20 -13.18 1.32 7.87
C TYR A 20 -14.25 2.27 8.43
N PRO A 21 -14.22 2.58 9.75
CA PRO A 21 -15.18 3.48 10.37
C PRO A 21 -15.14 4.89 9.76
N PRO A 22 -16.30 5.55 9.56
CA PRO A 22 -16.33 6.94 9.13
C PRO A 22 -15.63 7.84 10.17
N GLY A 23 -14.86 8.81 9.67
CA GLY A 23 -14.12 9.76 10.54
C GLY A 23 -12.75 9.27 11.02
N LEU A 24 -12.31 8.08 10.61
CA LEU A 24 -10.93 7.64 10.89
C LEU A 24 -9.94 8.54 10.12
N PRO A 25 -8.88 9.05 10.79
CA PRO A 25 -7.84 9.81 10.10
C PRO A 25 -7.24 9.04 8.93
N PRO A 26 -7.00 9.68 7.78
CA PRO A 26 -6.45 9.01 6.59
C PRO A 26 -5.22 8.15 6.86
N GLU A 27 -4.33 8.61 7.72
CA GLU A 27 -3.09 7.93 8.08
C GLU A 27 -3.29 6.65 8.91
N GLU A 28 -4.44 6.52 9.58
CA GLU A 28 -4.77 5.37 10.42
C GLU A 28 -5.51 4.27 9.65
N ILE A 29 -6.10 4.60 8.49
CA ILE A 29 -6.91 3.68 7.67
C ILE A 29 -6.14 2.40 7.31
N PRO A 30 -4.92 2.45 6.74
CA PRO A 30 -4.23 1.23 6.31
C PRO A 30 -3.84 0.34 7.50
N LEU A 31 -3.53 0.92 8.66
CA LEU A 31 -3.24 0.13 9.86
C LEU A 31 -4.50 -0.54 10.41
N TYR A 32 -5.63 0.15 10.37
CA TYR A 32 -6.92 -0.41 10.74
C TYR A 32 -7.26 -1.62 9.86
N ILE A 33 -7.21 -1.45 8.53
CA ILE A 33 -7.51 -2.53 7.58
C ILE A 33 -6.52 -3.70 7.72
N ALA A 34 -5.24 -3.43 7.92
CA ALA A 34 -4.25 -4.48 8.15
C ALA A 34 -4.57 -5.32 9.40
N LYS A 35 -5.04 -4.70 10.49
CA LYS A 35 -5.48 -5.40 11.70
C LYS A 35 -6.72 -6.26 11.45
N GLU A 36 -7.74 -5.72 10.79
CA GLU A 36 -8.95 -6.46 10.41
C GLU A 36 -8.62 -7.68 9.54
N LYS A 37 -7.71 -7.50 8.56
CA LYS A 37 -7.21 -8.61 7.75
C LYS A 37 -6.53 -9.68 8.62
N ALA A 38 -5.68 -9.29 9.56
CA ALA A 38 -5.02 -10.24 10.47
C ALA A 38 -6.03 -10.98 11.35
N ASP A 39 -7.01 -10.28 11.91
CA ASP A 39 -8.04 -10.89 12.75
C ASP A 39 -8.90 -11.91 12.00
N ALA A 40 -9.16 -11.69 10.71
CA ALA A 40 -9.88 -12.64 9.87
C ALA A 40 -9.16 -14.00 9.73
N TYR A 41 -7.82 -14.02 9.78
CA TYR A 41 -7.05 -15.27 9.74
C TYR A 41 -6.94 -15.98 11.09
N ARG A 42 -7.25 -15.32 12.20
CA ARG A 42 -6.98 -15.82 13.56
C ARG A 42 -7.58 -17.21 13.83
N SER A 43 -8.78 -17.48 13.33
CA SER A 43 -9.45 -18.77 13.51
C SER A 43 -8.83 -19.92 12.73
N THR A 44 -8.04 -19.65 11.71
CA THR A 44 -7.43 -20.64 10.82
C THR A 44 -5.93 -20.78 11.02
N MET A 45 -5.34 -20.01 11.95
CA MET A 45 -3.90 -20.04 12.23
C MET A 45 -3.47 -21.34 12.92
N ALA A 46 -2.36 -21.90 12.51
CA ALA A 46 -1.62 -22.91 13.27
C ALA A 46 -0.92 -22.28 14.51
N ASP A 47 -0.49 -23.11 15.46
CA ASP A 47 0.10 -22.63 16.72
C ASP A 47 1.50 -22.02 16.50
N ASP A 48 2.23 -22.50 15.50
CA ASP A 48 3.59 -22.08 15.12
C ASP A 48 3.61 -21.06 13.95
N GLU A 49 2.46 -20.52 13.61
CA GLU A 49 2.32 -19.62 12.45
C GLU A 49 2.46 -18.15 12.83
N LEU A 50 3.23 -17.41 12.03
CA LEU A 50 3.26 -15.95 12.01
C LEU A 50 2.56 -15.45 10.75
N ILE A 51 1.50 -14.66 10.93
CA ILE A 51 0.79 -13.98 9.84
C ILE A 51 1.29 -12.53 9.74
N ILE A 52 1.51 -12.08 8.50
CA ILE A 52 1.80 -10.69 8.18
C ILE A 52 0.73 -10.22 7.20
N THR A 53 0.00 -9.18 7.58
CA THR A 53 -0.98 -8.51 6.72
C THR A 53 -0.58 -7.06 6.52
N ALA A 54 -0.91 -6.52 5.35
CA ALA A 54 -0.65 -5.12 5.04
C ALA A 54 -1.80 -4.52 4.24
N ASP A 55 -1.92 -3.21 4.34
CA ASP A 55 -2.78 -2.39 3.50
C ASP A 55 -2.12 -1.07 3.21
N THR A 56 -2.37 -0.49 2.02
CA THR A 56 -1.71 0.73 1.58
C THR A 56 -2.72 1.72 1.02
N VAL A 57 -2.58 2.97 1.44
CA VAL A 57 -3.34 4.09 0.90
C VAL A 57 -2.43 5.19 0.38
N VAL A 58 -2.91 5.93 -0.61
CA VAL A 58 -2.30 7.16 -1.11
C VAL A 58 -3.09 8.34 -0.55
N ILE A 59 -2.40 9.33 0.01
CA ILE A 59 -3.01 10.53 0.60
C ILE A 59 -2.48 11.76 -0.13
N ALA A 60 -3.37 12.46 -0.79
CA ALA A 60 -3.08 13.69 -1.53
C ALA A 60 -3.99 14.83 -1.07
N GLY A 61 -3.40 15.94 -0.58
CA GLY A 61 -4.18 17.09 -0.10
C GLY A 61 -5.15 16.77 1.04
N GLY A 62 -4.82 15.76 1.86
CA GLY A 62 -5.68 15.30 2.97
C GLY A 62 -6.76 14.29 2.56
N GLU A 63 -6.88 13.96 1.29
CA GLU A 63 -7.85 13.02 0.75
C GLU A 63 -7.20 11.67 0.45
N VAL A 64 -7.91 10.58 0.77
CA VAL A 64 -7.49 9.22 0.46
C VAL A 64 -7.83 8.90 -0.99
N LEU A 65 -6.84 8.51 -1.76
CA LEU A 65 -7.00 7.96 -3.10
C LEU A 65 -6.87 6.43 -3.01
N GLY A 66 -8.00 5.75 -3.09
CA GLY A 66 -8.08 4.30 -3.13
C GLY A 66 -7.75 3.73 -4.52
N LYS A 67 -8.22 2.52 -4.78
CA LYS A 67 -8.17 1.91 -6.12
C LYS A 67 -9.22 2.58 -7.01
N PRO A 68 -8.87 2.99 -8.24
CA PRO A 68 -9.83 3.57 -9.17
C PRO A 68 -10.84 2.51 -9.66
N ALA A 69 -12.09 2.91 -9.84
CA ALA A 69 -13.14 2.04 -10.34
C ALA A 69 -12.98 1.74 -11.85
N ASP A 70 -12.43 2.69 -12.60
CA ASP A 70 -12.22 2.59 -14.05
C ASP A 70 -11.03 3.43 -14.52
N GLU A 71 -10.77 3.41 -15.83
CA GLU A 71 -9.65 4.13 -16.44
C GLU A 71 -9.80 5.66 -16.35
N GLU A 72 -11.00 6.19 -16.40
CA GLU A 72 -11.21 7.64 -16.29
C GLU A 72 -10.95 8.14 -14.88
N GLU A 73 -11.37 7.39 -13.87
CA GLU A 73 -11.00 7.68 -12.47
C GLU A 73 -9.48 7.56 -12.25
N ALA A 74 -8.85 6.53 -12.84
CA ALA A 74 -7.38 6.38 -12.79
C ALA A 74 -6.66 7.60 -13.38
N LYS A 75 -7.09 8.08 -14.54
CA LYS A 75 -6.56 9.30 -15.16
C LYS A 75 -6.79 10.54 -14.28
N ALA A 76 -7.96 10.66 -13.68
CA ALA A 76 -8.27 11.77 -12.77
C ALA A 76 -7.37 11.76 -11.53
N MET A 77 -7.10 10.58 -10.94
CA MET A 77 -6.17 10.43 -9.83
C MET A 77 -4.75 10.85 -10.22
N LEU A 78 -4.24 10.41 -11.37
CA LEU A 78 -2.91 10.81 -11.84
C LEU A 78 -2.79 12.31 -12.11
N ARG A 79 -3.82 12.95 -12.68
CA ARG A 79 -3.87 14.42 -12.81
C ARG A 79 -3.80 15.12 -11.47
N LYS A 80 -4.45 14.56 -10.44
CA LYS A 80 -4.43 15.09 -9.07
C LYS A 80 -3.05 14.97 -8.41
N LEU A 81 -2.30 13.90 -8.72
CA LEU A 81 -0.95 13.66 -8.21
C LEU A 81 0.14 14.42 -8.97
N SER A 82 -0.12 14.81 -10.23
CA SER A 82 0.81 15.50 -11.12
C SER A 82 1.36 16.77 -10.49
N GLY A 83 2.68 16.98 -10.57
CA GLY A 83 3.37 18.18 -10.09
C GLY A 83 3.36 18.36 -8.56
N ARG A 84 3.02 17.32 -7.80
CA ARG A 84 2.83 17.44 -6.35
C ARG A 84 3.53 16.33 -5.58
N THR A 85 3.71 16.58 -4.27
CA THR A 85 4.09 15.56 -3.30
C THR A 85 2.84 15.00 -2.63
N HIS A 86 2.73 13.69 -2.59
CA HIS A 86 1.72 12.96 -1.86
C HIS A 86 2.37 11.97 -0.89
N ARG A 87 1.60 11.42 0.02
CA ARG A 87 2.07 10.42 0.98
C ARG A 87 1.50 9.05 0.64
N VAL A 88 2.35 8.04 0.73
CA VAL A 88 1.96 6.64 0.69
C VAL A 88 2.12 6.08 2.09
N VAL A 89 1.04 5.60 2.66
CA VAL A 89 1.02 5.04 4.02
C VAL A 89 0.66 3.56 3.92
N THR A 90 1.54 2.72 4.44
CA THR A 90 1.27 1.28 4.59
C THR A 90 1.17 0.92 6.06
N GLY A 91 0.04 0.37 6.46
CA GLY A 91 -0.17 -0.28 7.74
C GLY A 91 0.22 -1.75 7.65
N VAL A 92 0.90 -2.26 8.66
CA VAL A 92 1.31 -3.67 8.77
C VAL A 92 0.85 -4.22 10.11
N CYS A 93 0.29 -5.42 10.10
CA CYS A 93 0.02 -6.18 11.31
C CYS A 93 0.73 -7.53 11.23
N MET A 94 1.55 -7.83 12.23
CA MET A 94 2.23 -9.10 12.44
C MET A 94 1.59 -9.78 13.65
N MET A 95 1.17 -11.03 13.51
CA MET A 95 0.41 -11.71 14.54
C MET A 95 0.73 -13.20 14.61
N THR A 96 0.98 -13.69 15.83
CA THR A 96 0.84 -15.11 16.22
C THR A 96 -0.43 -15.26 17.05
N LYS A 97 -0.74 -16.45 17.52
CA LYS A 97 -1.86 -16.66 18.46
C LYS A 97 -1.70 -15.88 19.77
N GLU A 98 -0.46 -15.64 20.21
CA GLU A 98 -0.13 -15.06 21.51
C GLU A 98 0.30 -13.59 21.43
N ARG A 99 0.90 -13.16 20.31
CA ARG A 99 1.51 -11.85 20.17
C ARG A 99 1.02 -11.12 18.94
N ARG A 100 0.99 -9.78 19.03
CA ARG A 100 0.69 -8.89 17.92
C ARG A 100 1.62 -7.69 17.96
N SER A 101 2.18 -7.33 16.81
CA SER A 101 2.83 -6.04 16.55
C SER A 101 2.14 -5.39 15.36
N ALA A 102 1.85 -4.10 15.45
CA ALA A 102 1.22 -3.37 14.36
C ALA A 102 1.82 -1.96 14.26
N PHE A 103 2.15 -1.53 13.05
CA PHE A 103 2.81 -0.25 12.79
C PHE A 103 2.46 0.28 11.40
N SER A 104 2.66 1.58 11.20
CA SER A 104 2.56 2.23 9.90
C SER A 104 3.90 2.75 9.44
N VAL A 105 4.10 2.77 8.11
CA VAL A 105 5.26 3.39 7.46
C VAL A 105 4.76 4.39 6.44
N VAL A 106 5.34 5.59 6.45
CA VAL A 106 4.99 6.69 5.56
C VAL A 106 6.14 6.98 4.61
N THR A 107 5.83 7.22 3.35
CA THR A 107 6.79 7.66 2.33
C THR A 107 6.19 8.80 1.53
N GLY A 108 6.94 9.88 1.41
CA GLY A 108 6.62 11.00 0.52
C GLY A 108 7.05 10.68 -0.92
N VAL A 109 6.17 10.87 -1.88
CA VAL A 109 6.45 10.69 -3.31
C VAL A 109 6.11 11.97 -4.05
N THR A 110 7.07 12.49 -4.81
CA THR A 110 6.89 13.70 -5.62
C THR A 110 6.87 13.34 -7.09
N PHE A 111 5.81 13.72 -7.79
CA PHE A 111 5.73 13.62 -9.24
C PHE A 111 6.14 14.93 -9.91
N LYS A 112 6.79 14.82 -11.07
CA LYS A 112 6.87 15.94 -12.03
C LYS A 112 5.47 16.31 -12.53
N ASP A 113 5.35 17.42 -13.27
CA ASP A 113 4.17 17.67 -14.07
C ASP A 113 4.03 16.58 -15.13
N LEU A 114 2.98 15.76 -15.02
CA LEU A 114 2.65 14.71 -16.01
C LEU A 114 1.84 15.33 -17.15
N THR A 115 2.19 15.01 -18.39
CA THR A 115 1.39 15.45 -19.53
C THR A 115 0.16 14.59 -19.73
N ALA A 116 -0.82 15.10 -20.46
CA ALA A 116 -2.02 14.33 -20.81
C ALA A 116 -1.68 13.07 -21.60
N GLU A 117 -0.72 13.19 -22.54
CA GLU A 117 -0.24 12.08 -23.36
C GLU A 117 0.42 10.98 -22.52
N GLU A 118 1.18 11.34 -21.49
CA GLU A 118 1.82 10.38 -20.59
C GLU A 118 0.77 9.60 -19.77
N ILE A 119 -0.25 10.28 -19.29
CA ILE A 119 -1.37 9.66 -18.56
C ILE A 119 -2.18 8.77 -19.49
N ASP A 120 -2.52 9.25 -20.69
CA ASP A 120 -3.30 8.52 -21.69
C ASP A 120 -2.54 7.31 -22.27
N TYR A 121 -1.19 7.34 -22.24
CA TYR A 121 -0.39 6.18 -22.58
C TYR A 121 -0.35 5.14 -21.44
N TYR A 122 -0.16 5.61 -20.20
CA TYR A 122 0.06 4.70 -19.05
C TYR A 122 -1.20 3.93 -18.67
N VAL A 123 -2.33 4.60 -18.51
CA VAL A 123 -3.54 3.98 -17.93
C VAL A 123 -4.07 2.81 -18.76
N PRO A 124 -4.29 2.95 -20.10
CA PRO A 124 -4.79 1.82 -20.88
C PRO A 124 -3.79 0.66 -20.99
N LYS A 125 -2.49 0.97 -21.00
CA LYS A 125 -1.43 -0.03 -21.17
C LYS A 125 -1.16 -0.85 -19.91
N TYR A 126 -1.11 -0.20 -18.75
CA TYR A 126 -0.74 -0.83 -17.49
C TYR A 126 -1.94 -1.18 -16.62
N ARG A 127 -3.11 -0.59 -16.90
CA ARG A 127 -4.38 -0.83 -16.20
C ARG A 127 -4.24 -0.84 -14.68
N PRO A 128 -3.82 0.27 -14.05
CA PRO A 128 -3.50 0.34 -12.63
C PRO A 128 -4.74 0.38 -11.73
N LEU A 129 -5.78 -0.38 -12.08
CA LEU A 129 -7.07 -0.41 -11.38
C LEU A 129 -7.01 -1.15 -10.03
N ASP A 130 -5.97 -1.92 -9.82
CA ASP A 130 -5.69 -2.65 -8.58
C ASP A 130 -4.83 -1.86 -7.58
N LYS A 131 -4.41 -0.63 -7.92
CA LYS A 131 -3.44 0.16 -7.16
C LYS A 131 -4.04 1.43 -6.57
N ALA A 132 -3.76 1.68 -5.29
CA ALA A 132 -4.09 2.95 -4.64
C ALA A 132 -3.41 4.12 -5.38
N GLY A 133 -4.16 5.19 -5.64
CA GLY A 133 -3.67 6.35 -6.39
C GLY A 133 -3.43 6.09 -7.88
N ALA A 134 -3.86 4.93 -8.40
CA ALA A 134 -3.77 4.56 -9.81
C ALA A 134 -2.36 4.51 -10.40
N TYR A 135 -1.33 4.14 -9.61
CA TYR A 135 0.02 3.97 -10.14
C TYR A 135 0.83 2.91 -9.39
N GLY A 136 1.79 2.31 -10.10
CA GLY A 136 2.85 1.49 -9.52
C GLY A 136 4.20 2.19 -9.67
N VAL A 137 4.89 2.45 -8.54
CA VAL A 137 6.22 3.10 -8.56
C VAL A 137 7.26 2.28 -9.34
N GLN A 138 7.09 0.97 -9.39
CA GLN A 138 7.93 0.02 -10.14
C GLN A 138 7.59 -0.06 -11.65
N GLU A 139 6.54 0.60 -12.08
CA GLU A 139 6.09 0.62 -13.47
C GLU A 139 6.64 1.85 -14.21
N TRP A 140 6.38 1.92 -15.52
CA TRP A 140 6.86 3.00 -16.39
C TRP A 140 6.60 4.40 -15.83
N ILE A 141 5.42 4.63 -15.23
CA ILE A 141 5.05 5.93 -14.64
C ILE A 141 5.98 6.33 -13.48
N GLY A 142 6.48 5.38 -12.73
CA GLY A 142 7.48 5.61 -11.68
C GLY A 142 8.81 6.06 -12.26
N TYR A 143 9.26 5.46 -13.38
CA TYR A 143 10.52 5.82 -14.05
C TYR A 143 10.50 7.24 -14.62
N ILE A 144 9.39 7.64 -15.23
CA ILE A 144 9.33 8.93 -15.93
C ILE A 144 8.78 10.06 -15.05
N GLY A 145 8.01 9.73 -14.02
CA GLY A 145 7.20 10.68 -13.27
C GLY A 145 7.73 11.00 -11.86
N VAL A 146 8.34 10.04 -11.17
CA VAL A 146 8.81 10.27 -9.79
C VAL A 146 10.13 11.02 -9.80
N THR A 147 10.14 12.22 -9.22
CA THR A 147 11.33 13.08 -9.10
C THR A 147 11.99 12.99 -7.74
N SER A 148 11.23 12.61 -6.71
CA SER A 148 11.76 12.45 -5.34
C SER A 148 10.94 11.40 -4.59
N LEU A 149 11.64 10.67 -3.74
CA LEU A 149 11.08 9.69 -2.82
C LEU A 149 11.73 9.90 -1.45
N ASP A 150 10.94 10.32 -0.46
CA ASP A 150 11.38 10.51 0.93
C ASP A 150 10.81 9.38 1.79
N GLY A 151 11.64 8.36 2.01
CA GLY A 151 11.28 7.15 2.75
C GLY A 151 11.68 5.86 2.03
N SER A 152 10.81 4.85 2.07
CA SER A 152 11.08 3.52 1.52
C SER A 152 10.38 3.29 0.18
N TYR A 153 11.14 2.96 -0.85
CA TYR A 153 10.62 2.49 -2.14
C TYR A 153 9.70 1.28 -1.99
N TYR A 154 10.10 0.32 -1.15
CA TYR A 154 9.30 -0.88 -0.91
C TYR A 154 7.99 -0.59 -0.15
N ASN A 155 7.97 0.46 0.70
CA ASN A 155 6.73 0.94 1.29
C ASN A 155 5.75 1.43 0.22
N VAL A 156 6.23 2.17 -0.78
CA VAL A 156 5.40 2.63 -1.91
C VAL A 156 4.86 1.46 -2.73
N MET A 157 5.62 0.36 -2.84
CA MET A 157 5.17 -0.89 -3.46
C MET A 157 4.11 -1.65 -2.64
N GLY A 158 3.85 -1.23 -1.39
CA GLY A 158 2.83 -1.81 -0.53
C GLY A 158 3.31 -2.75 0.57
N LEU A 159 4.63 -2.97 0.73
CA LEU A 159 5.19 -3.78 1.82
C LEU A 159 6.53 -3.23 2.31
N PRO A 160 6.59 -2.57 3.48
CA PRO A 160 7.81 -1.97 4.01
C PRO A 160 8.74 -3.03 4.60
N VAL A 161 9.36 -3.82 3.74
CA VAL A 161 10.14 -5.03 4.08
C VAL A 161 11.29 -4.77 5.04
N GLN A 162 11.95 -3.60 4.96
CA GLN A 162 13.03 -3.24 5.89
C GLN A 162 12.50 -3.11 7.33
N ARG A 163 11.35 -2.44 7.52
CA ARG A 163 10.74 -2.30 8.84
C ARG A 163 10.21 -3.65 9.33
N ILE A 164 9.60 -4.46 8.48
CA ILE A 164 9.16 -5.82 8.81
C ILE A 164 10.34 -6.67 9.28
N TYR A 165 11.47 -6.62 8.57
CA TYR A 165 12.68 -7.35 8.97
C TYR A 165 13.18 -6.98 10.36
N ASN A 166 13.16 -5.69 10.70
CA ASN A 166 13.54 -5.25 12.04
C ASN A 166 12.56 -5.74 13.12
N GLU A 167 11.27 -5.69 12.85
CA GLU A 167 10.24 -6.20 13.77
C GLU A 167 10.39 -7.72 13.99
N LEU A 168 10.68 -8.49 12.93
CA LEU A 168 10.89 -9.94 13.02
C LEU A 168 12.03 -10.33 13.98
N LYS A 169 13.06 -9.49 14.12
CA LYS A 169 14.17 -9.76 15.05
C LYS A 169 13.79 -9.69 16.53
N THR A 170 12.70 -8.99 16.82
CA THR A 170 12.24 -8.74 18.21
C THR A 170 10.87 -9.36 18.47
N PHE A 171 10.27 -9.93 17.45
CA PHE A 171 8.97 -10.60 17.52
C PHE A 171 9.13 -12.03 18.06
#